data_cfee987af9aafd7244b6ee851c6dc85b
#
_entry.id   cfee987af9aafd7244b6ee851c6dc85b
#
_cell.length_a   1.000
_cell.length_b   1.000
_cell.length_c   1.000
_cell.angle_alpha   90.00
_cell.angle_beta   90.00
_cell.angle_gamma   90.00
#
_symmetry.space_group_name_H-M   'P 1'
#
loop_
_entity.id
_entity.type
_entity.pdbx_description
1 polymer ?
#
loop_
_entity_poly.entity_id
_entity_poly.type
_entity_poly.pdbx_seq_one_letter_code
_entity_poly.pdbx_strand_id
1 'polypeptide(L)'
;MNNIYCSSLKYFAASRRLVDVDHCNDMTSIQTMIFLNLFLIYTARLSTCYSYLTTTMSLALRMGLHRSIVQQDDFIARETGRRVFWTLRLLCNSIATACGMPKCLSDEDCDQEMPIEVSDTYIEKTRILAQSDKEACLAAGSNAYLRLGMILDQVIRYIYPVKGIKRGSGRDSLSYNVSLAKVEELERELQHWKERLPTRYKMGSDEISGSRLKCAFPNCSIKYAAKTEA
;
A
#
# COMPACT_ATOMS: atom_id res chain seq x y z
N MET A 1 24.34 -11.22 -14.50
CA MET A 1 22.94 -11.18 -14.05
C MET A 1 22.41 -12.52 -13.52
N ASN A 2 22.71 -13.65 -14.14
CA ASN A 2 22.16 -14.96 -13.72
C ASN A 2 22.53 -15.43 -12.30
N ASN A 3 23.69 -15.03 -11.77
CA ASN A 3 24.16 -15.53 -10.46
C ASN A 3 23.42 -14.88 -9.27
N ILE A 4 23.08 -13.58 -9.37
CA ILE A 4 22.35 -12.85 -8.32
C ILE A 4 20.90 -13.36 -8.24
N TYR A 5 20.25 -13.58 -9.38
CA TYR A 5 18.88 -14.11 -9.44
C TYR A 5 18.79 -15.52 -8.86
N CYS A 6 19.77 -16.37 -9.15
CA CYS A 6 19.84 -17.73 -8.61
C CYS A 6 20.04 -17.74 -7.09
N SER A 7 20.87 -16.81 -6.57
CA SER A 7 21.08 -16.63 -5.11
C SER A 7 19.80 -16.12 -4.43
N SER A 8 19.10 -15.14 -5.00
CA SER A 8 17.86 -14.60 -4.46
C SER A 8 16.76 -15.65 -4.34
N LEU A 9 16.66 -16.55 -5.32
CA LEU A 9 15.70 -17.70 -5.27
C LEU A 9 16.03 -18.69 -4.16
N LYS A 10 17.32 -18.94 -3.88
CA LYS A 10 17.74 -19.80 -2.77
C LYS A 10 17.35 -19.21 -1.43
N TYR A 11 17.59 -17.90 -1.22
CA TYR A 11 17.19 -17.22 0.01
C TYR A 11 15.67 -17.18 0.18
N PHE A 12 14.92 -16.92 -0.88
CA PHE A 12 13.46 -16.98 -0.85
C PHE A 12 12.97 -18.37 -0.45
N ALA A 13 13.52 -19.43 -1.06
CA ALA A 13 13.13 -20.80 -0.75
C ALA A 13 13.49 -21.21 0.69
N ALA A 14 14.65 -20.77 1.20
CA ALA A 14 15.06 -20.98 2.58
C ALA A 14 14.14 -20.25 3.57
N SER A 15 13.89 -18.95 3.35
CA SER A 15 13.03 -18.13 4.21
C SER A 15 11.61 -18.69 4.26
N ARG A 16 11.06 -19.13 3.12
CA ARG A 16 9.73 -19.74 3.07
C ARG A 16 9.61 -21.01 3.92
N ARG A 17 10.70 -21.79 4.07
CA ARG A 17 10.70 -23.00 4.89
C ARG A 17 10.76 -22.72 6.39
N LEU A 18 11.29 -21.56 6.76
CA LEU A 18 11.42 -21.13 8.16
C LEU A 18 10.14 -20.50 8.72
N VAL A 19 9.26 -20.01 7.85
CA VAL A 19 7.99 -19.42 8.26
C VAL A 19 6.94 -20.51 8.42
N ASP A 20 6.61 -20.81 9.66
CA ASP A 20 5.49 -21.69 10.00
C ASP A 20 4.23 -20.81 10.17
N VAL A 21 3.36 -20.84 9.15
CA VAL A 21 2.16 -20.02 9.09
C VAL A 21 1.18 -20.33 10.23
N ASP A 22 1.14 -21.58 10.69
CA ASP A 22 0.18 -22.01 11.71
C ASP A 22 0.57 -21.47 13.09
N HIS A 23 1.86 -21.31 13.36
CA HIS A 23 2.40 -20.83 14.64
C HIS A 23 2.91 -19.39 14.60
N CYS A 24 2.79 -18.69 13.47
CA CYS A 24 3.17 -17.27 13.35
C CYS A 24 2.22 -16.37 14.15
N ASN A 25 2.68 -15.83 15.28
CA ASN A 25 1.94 -14.89 16.13
C ASN A 25 2.82 -13.71 16.59
N ASP A 26 3.86 -13.41 15.83
CA ASP A 26 4.81 -12.35 16.15
C ASP A 26 5.01 -11.38 14.99
N MET A 27 5.44 -10.17 15.31
CA MET A 27 5.65 -9.10 14.36
C MET A 27 6.72 -9.45 13.31
N THR A 28 7.77 -10.17 13.73
CA THR A 28 8.89 -10.58 12.88
C THR A 28 8.42 -11.51 11.76
N SER A 29 7.52 -12.43 12.07
CA SER A 29 6.92 -13.34 11.09
C SER A 29 6.13 -12.57 10.03
N ILE A 30 5.29 -11.59 10.43
CA ILE A 30 4.55 -10.76 9.48
C ILE A 30 5.51 -9.95 8.61
N GLN A 31 6.53 -9.32 9.19
CA GLN A 31 7.56 -8.58 8.44
C GLN A 31 8.27 -9.48 7.44
N THR A 32 8.63 -10.70 7.84
CA THR A 32 9.24 -11.69 6.96
C THR A 32 8.32 -12.04 5.80
N MET A 33 7.04 -12.26 6.07
CA MET A 33 6.04 -12.53 5.03
C MET A 33 5.88 -11.34 4.07
N ILE A 34 5.95 -10.10 4.55
CA ILE A 34 5.94 -8.91 3.69
C ILE A 34 7.15 -8.91 2.76
N PHE A 35 8.36 -9.22 3.25
CA PHE A 35 9.54 -9.32 2.38
C PHE A 35 9.44 -10.43 1.35
N LEU A 36 8.87 -11.58 1.70
CA LEU A 36 8.58 -12.65 0.74
C LEU A 36 7.59 -12.18 -0.34
N ASN A 37 6.57 -11.42 0.04
CA ASN A 37 5.61 -10.83 -0.90
C ASN A 37 6.28 -9.81 -1.84
N LEU A 38 7.14 -8.93 -1.32
CA LEU A 38 7.91 -8.01 -2.15
C LEU A 38 8.76 -8.75 -3.17
N PHE A 39 9.42 -9.85 -2.78
CA PHE A 39 10.17 -10.68 -3.72
C PHE A 39 9.26 -11.24 -4.83
N LEU A 40 8.06 -11.70 -4.50
CA LEU A 40 7.09 -12.21 -5.49
C LEU A 40 6.61 -11.11 -6.43
N ILE A 41 6.41 -9.88 -5.94
CA ILE A 41 6.09 -8.70 -6.76
C ILE A 41 7.22 -8.40 -7.75
N TYR A 42 8.45 -8.32 -7.28
CA TYR A 42 9.62 -8.02 -8.13
C TYR A 42 9.92 -9.12 -9.16
N THR A 43 9.51 -10.35 -8.88
CA THR A 43 9.64 -11.48 -9.82
C THR A 43 8.39 -11.69 -10.68
N ALA A 44 7.43 -10.75 -10.66
CA ALA A 44 6.17 -10.77 -11.41
C ALA A 44 5.29 -12.01 -11.16
N ARG A 45 5.40 -12.65 -9.98
CA ARG A 45 4.59 -13.81 -9.59
C ARG A 45 3.32 -13.36 -8.85
N LEU A 46 2.52 -12.51 -9.49
CA LEU A 46 1.41 -11.81 -8.84
C LEU A 46 0.33 -12.74 -8.29
N SER A 47 -0.01 -13.82 -9.00
CA SER A 47 -1.00 -14.79 -8.51
C SER A 47 -0.56 -15.48 -7.20
N THR A 48 0.70 -15.91 -7.14
CA THR A 48 1.28 -16.47 -5.91
C THR A 48 1.37 -15.42 -4.82
N CYS A 49 1.75 -14.19 -5.18
CA CYS A 49 1.83 -13.06 -4.26
C CYS A 49 0.47 -12.79 -3.60
N TYR A 50 -0.62 -12.79 -4.38
CA TYR A 50 -1.97 -12.60 -3.82
C TYR A 50 -2.29 -13.64 -2.73
N SER A 51 -1.98 -14.92 -2.94
CA SER A 51 -2.19 -15.96 -1.93
C SER A 51 -1.36 -15.74 -0.67
N TYR A 52 -0.09 -15.31 -0.82
CA TYR A 52 0.77 -15.00 0.31
C TYR A 52 0.29 -13.74 1.07
N LEU A 53 -0.18 -12.72 0.35
CA LEU A 53 -0.72 -11.50 0.96
C LEU A 53 -1.99 -11.79 1.75
N THR A 54 -2.92 -12.61 1.22
CA THR A 54 -4.14 -12.98 1.96
C THR A 54 -3.81 -13.74 3.23
N THR A 55 -2.85 -14.65 3.19
CA THR A 55 -2.36 -15.35 4.38
C THR A 55 -1.73 -14.38 5.38
N THR A 56 -0.86 -13.49 4.91
CA THR A 56 -0.21 -12.47 5.78
C THR A 56 -1.25 -11.55 6.41
N MET A 57 -2.28 -11.16 5.65
CA MET A 57 -3.39 -10.35 6.20
C MET A 57 -4.15 -11.10 7.29
N SER A 58 -4.44 -12.39 7.08
CA SER A 58 -5.07 -13.22 8.10
C SER A 58 -4.25 -13.27 9.40
N LEU A 59 -2.92 -13.37 9.29
CA LEU A 59 -2.02 -13.30 10.46
C LEU A 59 -2.11 -11.95 11.16
N ALA A 60 -2.06 -10.85 10.40
CA ALA A 60 -2.16 -9.49 10.94
C ALA A 60 -3.50 -9.23 11.65
N LEU A 61 -4.61 -9.77 11.11
CA LEU A 61 -5.94 -9.68 11.72
C LEU A 61 -6.02 -10.48 13.02
N ARG A 62 -5.44 -11.69 13.08
CA ARG A 62 -5.35 -12.48 14.31
C ARG A 62 -4.57 -11.77 15.41
N MET A 63 -3.53 -11.00 15.05
CA MET A 63 -2.78 -10.17 16.00
C MET A 63 -3.49 -8.85 16.36
N GLY A 64 -4.66 -8.57 15.78
CA GLY A 64 -5.43 -7.36 16.05
C GLY A 64 -4.85 -6.09 15.46
N LEU A 65 -3.92 -6.16 14.48
CA LEU A 65 -3.24 -4.98 13.92
C LEU A 65 -4.18 -4.03 13.15
N HIS A 66 -5.37 -4.50 12.78
CA HIS A 66 -6.41 -3.69 12.14
C HIS A 66 -7.18 -2.79 13.11
N ARG A 67 -6.97 -2.96 14.42
CA ARG A 67 -7.71 -2.25 15.47
C ARG A 67 -6.81 -1.26 16.20
N SER A 68 -7.38 -0.08 16.49
CA SER A 68 -6.70 0.97 17.28
C SER A 68 -6.69 0.69 18.78
N ILE A 69 -7.56 -0.23 19.25
CA ILE A 69 -7.81 -0.50 20.67
C ILE A 69 -6.67 -1.26 21.34
N VAL A 70 -5.77 -1.90 20.56
CA VAL A 70 -4.62 -2.63 21.12
C VAL A 70 -3.65 -1.60 21.70
N GLN A 71 -3.92 -1.16 22.92
CA GLN A 71 -3.02 -0.27 23.67
C GLN A 71 -1.74 -1.03 23.99
N GLN A 72 -0.70 -0.73 23.25
CA GLN A 72 0.66 -1.04 23.67
C GLN A 72 1.22 0.22 24.32
N ASP A 73 1.74 0.10 25.55
CA ASP A 73 2.39 1.19 26.28
C ASP A 73 3.68 1.64 25.60
N ASP A 74 4.25 0.79 24.75
CA ASP A 74 5.44 1.06 23.95
C ASP A 74 5.06 1.73 22.61
N PHE A 75 5.39 3.02 22.47
CA PHE A 75 5.12 3.79 21.24
C PHE A 75 5.85 3.23 20.01
N ILE A 76 7.05 2.66 20.18
CA ILE A 76 7.81 2.05 19.08
C ILE A 76 7.06 0.81 18.57
N ALA A 77 6.62 -0.07 19.46
CA ALA A 77 5.90 -1.28 19.10
C ALA A 77 4.57 -0.95 18.44
N ARG A 78 3.84 0.04 18.99
CA ARG A 78 2.56 0.51 18.42
C ARG A 78 2.73 1.09 17.03
N GLU A 79 3.70 1.97 16.82
CA GLU A 79 3.97 2.58 15.53
C GLU A 79 4.48 1.55 14.52
N THR A 80 5.29 0.59 14.95
CA THR A 80 5.72 -0.54 14.10
C THR A 80 4.51 -1.33 13.62
N GLY A 81 3.57 -1.66 14.51
CA GLY A 81 2.34 -2.35 14.17
C GLY A 81 1.50 -1.59 13.14
N ARG A 82 1.33 -0.27 13.32
CA ARG A 82 0.64 0.61 12.36
C ARG A 82 1.29 0.57 10.99
N ARG A 83 2.60 0.77 10.91
CA ARG A 83 3.35 0.77 9.65
C ARG A 83 3.29 -0.57 8.94
N VAL A 84 3.43 -1.66 9.66
CA VAL A 84 3.32 -3.02 9.12
C VAL A 84 1.92 -3.26 8.57
N PHE A 85 0.88 -2.95 9.33
CA PHE A 85 -0.50 -3.13 8.90
C PHE A 85 -0.83 -2.32 7.64
N TRP A 86 -0.52 -1.02 7.63
CA TRP A 86 -0.82 -0.16 6.50
C TRP A 86 -0.02 -0.50 5.25
N THR A 87 1.24 -0.90 5.40
CA THR A 87 2.07 -1.41 4.29
C THR A 87 1.45 -2.67 3.70
N LEU A 88 1.06 -3.62 4.54
CA LEU A 88 0.43 -4.86 4.12
C LEU A 88 -0.90 -4.60 3.40
N ARG A 89 -1.74 -3.72 3.96
CA ARG A 89 -3.02 -3.33 3.34
C ARG A 89 -2.83 -2.71 1.96
N LEU A 90 -1.86 -1.82 1.82
CA LEU A 90 -1.53 -1.19 0.54
C LEU A 90 -1.09 -2.23 -0.51
N LEU A 91 -0.22 -3.16 -0.12
CA LEU A 91 0.22 -4.25 -1.00
C LEU A 91 -0.95 -5.16 -1.40
N CYS A 92 -1.79 -5.56 -0.44
CA CYS A 92 -2.98 -6.36 -0.70
C CYS A 92 -3.91 -5.70 -1.72
N ASN A 93 -4.24 -4.42 -1.51
CA ASN A 93 -5.14 -3.69 -2.38
C ASN A 93 -4.55 -3.49 -3.78
N SER A 94 -3.25 -3.15 -3.87
CA SER A 94 -2.56 -2.96 -5.15
C SER A 94 -2.51 -4.25 -5.98
N ILE A 95 -2.18 -5.37 -5.35
CA ILE A 95 -2.09 -6.66 -6.06
C ILE A 95 -3.47 -7.22 -6.37
N ALA A 96 -4.45 -7.09 -5.46
CA ALA A 96 -5.84 -7.47 -5.74
C ALA A 96 -6.39 -6.70 -6.95
N THR A 97 -6.15 -5.39 -7.00
CA THR A 97 -6.54 -4.53 -8.13
C THR A 97 -5.85 -4.98 -9.43
N ALA A 98 -4.53 -5.19 -9.40
CA ALA A 98 -3.76 -5.61 -10.58
C ALA A 98 -4.19 -6.98 -11.12
N CYS A 99 -4.63 -7.87 -10.25
CA CYS A 99 -5.07 -9.22 -10.60
C CYS A 99 -6.60 -9.32 -10.83
N GLY A 100 -7.37 -8.26 -10.64
CA GLY A 100 -8.84 -8.30 -10.68
C GLY A 100 -9.45 -9.15 -9.56
N MET A 101 -8.78 -9.29 -8.43
CA MET A 101 -9.18 -10.12 -7.30
C MET A 101 -9.90 -9.29 -6.23
N PRO A 102 -10.75 -9.92 -5.39
CA PRO A 102 -11.39 -9.25 -4.27
C PRO A 102 -10.37 -8.69 -3.26
N LYS A 103 -10.75 -7.60 -2.57
CA LYS A 103 -9.97 -7.07 -1.45
C LYS A 103 -9.95 -8.05 -0.27
N CYS A 104 -8.83 -8.07 0.45
CA CYS A 104 -8.66 -8.93 1.63
C CYS A 104 -9.39 -8.41 2.87
N LEU A 105 -9.65 -7.09 2.95
CA LEU A 105 -10.24 -6.44 4.11
C LEU A 105 -11.12 -5.27 3.67
N SER A 106 -12.31 -5.15 4.26
CA SER A 106 -13.18 -3.99 4.08
C SER A 106 -12.69 -2.80 4.92
N ASP A 107 -12.99 -1.58 4.45
CA ASP A 107 -12.68 -0.35 5.19
C ASP A 107 -13.48 -0.27 6.50
N GLU A 108 -14.68 -0.84 6.52
CA GLU A 108 -15.60 -0.87 7.66
C GLU A 108 -15.09 -1.76 8.80
N ASP A 109 -14.21 -2.74 8.50
CA ASP A 109 -13.66 -3.67 9.48
C ASP A 109 -12.35 -3.17 10.12
N CYS A 110 -11.93 -1.94 9.81
CA CYS A 110 -10.64 -1.39 10.22
C CYS A 110 -10.80 0.00 10.83
N ASP A 111 -10.34 0.15 12.08
CA ASP A 111 -10.27 1.44 12.80
C ASP A 111 -8.82 1.83 13.14
N GLN A 112 -7.83 1.16 12.55
CA GLN A 112 -6.41 1.47 12.82
C GLN A 112 -6.06 2.86 12.33
N GLU A 113 -5.43 3.64 13.22
CA GLU A 113 -4.92 4.97 12.89
C GLU A 113 -3.77 4.90 11.87
N MET A 114 -3.62 5.95 11.07
CA MET A 114 -2.50 6.05 10.13
C MET A 114 -1.17 6.20 10.87
N PRO A 115 -0.04 5.76 10.26
CA PRO A 115 1.29 5.99 10.80
C PRO A 115 1.56 7.46 11.12
N ILE A 116 2.29 7.71 12.18
CA ILE A 116 2.66 9.08 12.60
C ILE A 116 3.70 9.64 11.64
N GLU A 117 3.51 10.90 11.21
CA GLU A 117 4.42 11.58 10.29
C GLU A 117 5.66 12.17 11.03
N VAL A 118 6.37 11.29 11.74
CA VAL A 118 7.57 11.63 12.51
C VAL A 118 8.70 10.67 12.13
N SER A 119 9.93 11.16 12.11
CA SER A 119 11.11 10.33 11.87
C SER A 119 11.36 9.38 13.05
N ASP A 120 11.88 8.19 12.77
CA ASP A 120 12.14 7.14 13.78
C ASP A 120 13.02 7.61 14.94
N THR A 121 13.90 8.57 14.68
CA THR A 121 14.79 9.15 15.70
C THR A 121 14.05 9.93 16.78
N TYR A 122 12.81 10.34 16.53
CA TYR A 122 11.95 11.08 17.46
C TYR A 122 10.94 10.21 18.19
N ILE A 123 10.90 8.90 17.92
CA ILE A 123 9.98 7.97 18.56
C ILE A 123 10.74 7.18 19.62
N GLU A 124 10.46 7.49 20.89
CA GLU A 124 10.96 6.74 22.05
C GLU A 124 9.87 5.78 22.56
N LYS A 125 10.25 4.83 23.41
CA LYS A 125 9.28 3.87 23.98
C LYS A 125 8.14 4.54 24.74
N THR A 126 8.44 5.61 25.47
CA THR A 126 7.50 6.25 26.42
C THR A 126 6.93 7.56 25.91
N ARG A 127 7.47 8.14 24.85
CA ARG A 127 7.03 9.44 24.31
C ARG A 127 7.46 9.64 22.87
N ILE A 128 6.83 10.61 22.23
CA ILE A 128 7.19 11.11 20.91
C ILE A 128 7.77 12.51 21.10
N LEU A 129 9.00 12.71 20.62
CA LEU A 129 9.67 13.99 20.67
C LEU A 129 9.16 14.92 19.57
N ALA A 130 9.22 16.23 19.81
CA ALA A 130 8.86 17.21 18.79
C ALA A 130 9.91 17.22 17.68
N GLN A 131 9.46 17.04 16.44
CA GLN A 131 10.29 17.16 15.24
C GLN A 131 10.12 18.54 14.64
N SER A 132 11.18 19.12 14.10
CA SER A 132 11.10 20.38 13.35
C SER A 132 10.41 20.15 12.00
N ASP A 133 9.49 21.05 11.63
CA ASP A 133 8.76 20.98 10.34
C ASP A 133 9.67 21.03 9.10
N LYS A 134 10.92 21.48 9.27
CA LYS A 134 11.93 21.54 8.20
C LYS A 134 12.60 20.20 7.92
N GLU A 135 12.51 19.24 8.83
CA GLU A 135 13.11 17.94 8.65
C GLU A 135 12.25 17.04 7.78
N ALA A 136 12.92 16.37 6.87
CA ALA A 136 12.27 15.46 5.95
C ALA A 136 11.83 14.17 6.66
N CYS A 137 10.53 13.95 6.72
CA CYS A 137 9.95 12.72 7.24
C CYS A 137 9.59 11.77 6.09
N LEU A 138 10.18 10.56 6.09
CA LEU A 138 9.81 9.51 5.13
C LEU A 138 8.38 9.02 5.34
N ALA A 139 7.90 9.02 6.58
CA ALA A 139 6.54 8.60 6.92
C ALA A 139 5.48 9.50 6.25
N ALA A 140 5.74 10.80 6.09
CA ALA A 140 4.85 11.70 5.35
C ALA A 140 4.67 11.29 3.88
N GLY A 141 5.76 10.86 3.22
CA GLY A 141 5.69 10.32 1.86
C GLY A 141 4.94 8.99 1.80
N SER A 142 5.19 8.10 2.76
CA SER A 142 4.47 6.84 2.88
C SER A 142 2.97 7.06 3.10
N ASN A 143 2.59 7.98 3.99
CA ASN A 143 1.19 8.33 4.23
C ASN A 143 0.52 8.97 3.01
N ALA A 144 1.24 9.81 2.27
CA ALA A 144 0.72 10.34 1.00
C ALA A 144 0.43 9.20 0.01
N TYR A 145 1.30 8.20 -0.09
CA TYR A 145 1.08 7.04 -0.94
C TYR A 145 -0.08 6.14 -0.44
N LEU A 146 -0.24 5.98 0.86
CA LEU A 146 -1.40 5.29 1.46
C LEU A 146 -2.72 5.99 1.10
N ARG A 147 -2.77 7.32 1.21
CA ARG A 147 -3.95 8.12 0.82
C ARG A 147 -4.28 7.97 -0.67
N LEU A 148 -3.26 7.92 -1.53
CA LEU A 148 -3.47 7.63 -2.96
C LEU A 148 -4.06 6.23 -3.17
N GLY A 149 -3.60 5.23 -2.42
CA GLY A 149 -4.16 3.88 -2.43
C GLY A 149 -5.65 3.85 -2.03
N MET A 150 -6.05 4.69 -1.06
CA MET A 150 -7.47 4.83 -0.67
C MET A 150 -8.32 5.45 -1.80
N ILE A 151 -7.79 6.44 -2.52
CA ILE A 151 -8.47 7.01 -3.69
C ILE A 151 -8.62 5.94 -4.79
N LEU A 152 -7.56 5.17 -5.06
CA LEU A 152 -7.63 4.05 -6.01
C LEU A 152 -8.72 3.04 -5.62
N ASP A 153 -8.85 2.75 -4.34
CA ASP A 153 -9.89 1.87 -3.81
C ASP A 153 -11.30 2.39 -4.11
N GLN A 154 -11.52 3.69 -3.98
CA GLN A 154 -12.79 4.33 -4.34
C GLN A 154 -13.02 4.26 -5.86
N VAL A 155 -11.99 4.51 -6.67
CA VAL A 155 -12.07 4.38 -8.14
C VAL A 155 -12.53 2.97 -8.53
N ILE A 156 -11.92 1.92 -7.97
CA ILE A 156 -12.30 0.53 -8.26
C ILE A 156 -13.76 0.27 -7.84
N ARG A 157 -14.15 0.73 -6.67
CA ARG A 157 -15.51 0.52 -6.12
C ARG A 157 -16.59 1.17 -6.96
N TYR A 158 -16.38 2.39 -7.43
CA TYR A 158 -17.42 3.21 -8.07
C TYR A 158 -17.36 3.22 -9.59
N ILE A 159 -16.16 3.11 -10.17
CA ILE A 159 -16.00 3.13 -11.63
C ILE A 159 -15.99 1.71 -12.22
N TYR A 160 -15.53 0.71 -11.47
CA TYR A 160 -15.47 -0.70 -11.91
C TYR A 160 -16.29 -1.63 -10.99
N PRO A 161 -17.57 -1.34 -10.71
CA PRO A 161 -18.34 -2.14 -9.78
C PRO A 161 -18.57 -3.55 -10.34
N VAL A 162 -18.42 -4.56 -9.50
CA VAL A 162 -18.75 -5.96 -9.85
C VAL A 162 -20.26 -6.17 -9.96
N LYS A 163 -21.05 -5.42 -9.15
CA LYS A 163 -22.51 -5.47 -9.14
C LYS A 163 -23.08 -4.33 -9.99
N GLY A 164 -24.16 -4.60 -10.71
CA GLY A 164 -24.86 -3.58 -11.52
C GLY A 164 -24.47 -3.56 -12.99
N ILE A 165 -23.63 -4.48 -13.44
CA ILE A 165 -23.34 -4.66 -14.86
C ILE A 165 -24.59 -5.27 -15.51
N LYS A 166 -25.31 -4.49 -16.33
CA LYS A 166 -26.42 -4.99 -17.13
C LYS A 166 -25.83 -5.65 -18.38
N ARG A 167 -26.07 -6.94 -18.56
CA ARG A 167 -25.85 -7.59 -19.86
C ARG A 167 -26.91 -7.06 -20.83
N GLY A 168 -26.48 -6.24 -21.76
CA GLY A 168 -27.34 -5.84 -22.89
C GLY A 168 -27.69 -7.04 -23.75
N SER A 169 -28.86 -6.98 -24.43
CA SER A 169 -29.38 -8.03 -25.31
C SER A 169 -28.59 -8.24 -26.62
N GLY A 170 -27.41 -7.65 -26.77
CA GLY A 170 -26.51 -7.76 -27.92
C GLY A 170 -25.16 -8.35 -27.58
N ARG A 171 -24.51 -8.94 -28.57
CA ARG A 171 -23.31 -9.78 -28.45
C ARG A 171 -22.11 -9.15 -27.71
N ASP A 172 -22.07 -7.81 -27.47
CA ASP A 172 -20.85 -7.13 -27.03
C ASP A 172 -21.00 -5.93 -26.07
N SER A 173 -22.16 -5.71 -25.43
CA SER A 173 -22.29 -4.53 -24.56
C SER A 173 -22.51 -4.88 -23.10
N LEU A 174 -21.42 -5.00 -22.38
CA LEU A 174 -21.41 -4.79 -20.92
C LEU A 174 -21.52 -3.28 -20.70
N SER A 175 -22.72 -2.75 -20.48
CA SER A 175 -22.92 -1.36 -20.11
C SER A 175 -23.16 -1.25 -18.62
N TYR A 176 -22.35 -0.47 -17.94
CA TYR A 176 -22.61 -0.01 -16.59
C TYR A 176 -22.64 1.51 -16.59
N ASN A 177 -23.50 2.07 -15.76
CA ASN A 177 -23.66 3.52 -15.69
C ASN A 177 -22.75 4.06 -14.59
N VAL A 178 -21.73 4.82 -14.98
CA VAL A 178 -20.87 5.53 -14.05
C VAL A 178 -21.48 6.90 -13.79
N SER A 179 -21.69 7.25 -12.51
CA SER A 179 -22.17 8.57 -12.14
C SER A 179 -21.08 9.61 -12.40
N LEU A 180 -21.36 10.59 -13.29
CA LEU A 180 -20.45 11.68 -13.59
C LEU A 180 -20.09 12.49 -12.33
N ALA A 181 -21.06 12.73 -11.45
CA ALA A 181 -20.84 13.42 -10.19
C ALA A 181 -19.80 12.68 -9.30
N LYS A 182 -19.79 11.33 -9.35
CA LYS A 182 -18.79 10.55 -8.58
C LYS A 182 -17.39 10.63 -9.21
N VAL A 183 -17.31 10.70 -10.54
CA VAL A 183 -16.03 10.92 -11.24
C VAL A 183 -15.45 12.28 -10.84
N GLU A 184 -16.27 13.34 -10.91
CA GLU A 184 -15.85 14.69 -10.52
C GLU A 184 -15.43 14.79 -9.04
N GLU A 185 -16.08 14.03 -8.15
CA GLU A 185 -15.69 13.94 -6.75
C GLU A 185 -14.30 13.30 -6.60
N LEU A 186 -14.05 12.18 -7.28
CA LEU A 186 -12.77 11.48 -7.25
C LEU A 186 -11.64 12.32 -7.87
N GLU A 187 -11.92 13.05 -8.93
CA GLU A 187 -10.96 14.00 -9.52
C GLU A 187 -10.59 15.12 -8.55
N ARG A 188 -11.57 15.67 -7.81
CA ARG A 188 -11.32 16.68 -6.77
C ARG A 188 -10.49 16.10 -5.62
N GLU A 189 -10.77 14.88 -5.17
CA GLU A 189 -9.97 14.21 -4.15
C GLU A 189 -8.52 14.01 -4.61
N LEU A 190 -8.32 13.59 -5.85
CA LEU A 190 -7.00 13.39 -6.43
C LEU A 190 -6.23 14.72 -6.57
N GLN A 191 -6.91 15.78 -7.00
CA GLN A 191 -6.31 17.13 -7.08
C GLN A 191 -5.91 17.62 -5.68
N HIS A 192 -6.78 17.47 -4.70
CA HIS A 192 -6.50 17.83 -3.31
C HIS A 192 -5.33 17.01 -2.71
N TRP A 193 -5.27 15.72 -3.01
CA TRP A 193 -4.12 14.90 -2.64
C TRP A 193 -2.82 15.44 -3.24
N LYS A 194 -2.83 15.80 -4.53
CA LYS A 194 -1.67 16.38 -5.23
C LYS A 194 -1.20 17.69 -4.59
N GLU A 195 -2.13 18.55 -4.20
CA GLU A 195 -1.84 19.83 -3.54
C GLU A 195 -1.20 19.64 -2.16
N ARG A 196 -1.65 18.63 -1.42
CA ARG A 196 -1.14 18.28 -0.09
C ARG A 196 0.19 17.51 -0.07
N LEU A 197 0.68 17.09 -1.24
CA LEU A 197 1.99 16.44 -1.29
C LEU A 197 3.06 17.37 -0.70
N PRO A 198 3.93 16.86 0.18
CA PRO A 198 5.10 17.61 0.62
C PRO A 198 5.92 18.08 -0.60
N THR A 199 6.45 19.29 -0.56
CA THR A 199 7.11 19.95 -1.69
C THR A 199 8.18 19.07 -2.34
N ARG A 200 8.91 18.28 -1.55
CA ARG A 200 9.95 17.35 -2.01
C ARG A 200 9.44 16.19 -2.89
N TYR A 201 8.13 15.89 -2.86
CA TYR A 201 7.49 14.84 -3.66
C TYR A 201 6.68 15.41 -4.82
N LYS A 202 6.59 16.75 -4.93
CA LYS A 202 5.93 17.41 -6.07
C LYS A 202 6.84 17.31 -7.29
N MET A 203 6.33 16.79 -8.39
CA MET A 203 7.05 16.77 -9.68
C MET A 203 7.17 18.21 -10.17
N GLY A 204 8.38 18.68 -10.49
CA GLY A 204 8.65 20.01 -11.06
C GLY A 204 9.47 20.94 -10.17
N SER A 205 9.88 20.55 -8.97
CA SER A 205 10.97 21.23 -8.30
C SER A 205 12.30 20.77 -8.91
N ASP A 206 13.03 21.69 -9.54
CA ASP A 206 14.31 21.44 -10.26
C ASP A 206 15.46 20.88 -9.39
N GLU A 207 15.17 20.55 -8.13
CA GLU A 207 16.14 20.03 -7.16
C GLU A 207 16.10 18.51 -6.96
N ILE A 208 15.38 17.74 -7.79
CA ILE A 208 15.55 16.28 -7.80
C ILE A 208 16.78 15.93 -8.63
N SER A 209 17.91 16.47 -8.21
CA SER A 209 19.24 16.04 -8.61
C SER A 209 19.42 14.58 -8.17
N GLY A 210 19.31 13.72 -9.18
CA GLY A 210 19.31 12.28 -9.12
C GLY A 210 20.33 11.65 -8.22
N SER A 211 19.96 11.08 -7.12
CA SER A 211 20.68 9.92 -6.57
C SER A 211 19.98 9.16 -5.44
N ARG A 212 18.89 9.63 -4.82
CA ARG A 212 18.36 8.92 -3.64
C ARG A 212 16.94 8.34 -3.75
N LEU A 213 16.17 8.67 -4.78
CA LEU A 213 14.80 8.12 -4.97
C LEU A 213 14.73 6.86 -5.84
N LYS A 214 15.87 6.38 -6.35
CA LYS A 214 15.91 5.13 -7.16
C LYS A 214 15.66 3.85 -6.37
N CYS A 215 15.57 3.91 -5.04
CA CYS A 215 15.52 2.70 -4.23
C CYS A 215 14.14 2.31 -3.70
N ALA A 216 13.11 3.16 -3.81
CA ALA A 216 11.82 2.81 -3.20
C ALA A 216 10.84 2.09 -4.14
N PHE A 217 10.74 2.51 -5.41
CA PHE A 217 9.89 1.83 -6.41
C PHE A 217 10.38 2.13 -7.82
N PRO A 218 11.14 1.23 -8.46
CA PRO A 218 11.77 1.51 -9.77
C PRO A 218 10.80 1.57 -10.97
N ASN A 219 9.51 1.32 -10.81
CA ASN A 219 8.56 1.21 -11.92
C ASN A 219 7.25 1.98 -11.75
N CYS A 220 7.12 2.92 -10.82
CA CYS A 220 5.92 3.73 -10.72
C CYS A 220 6.05 5.04 -11.53
N SER A 221 6.30 4.94 -12.84
CA SER A 221 6.08 6.05 -13.75
C SER A 221 4.65 5.98 -14.28
N ILE A 222 3.70 6.51 -13.53
CA ILE A 222 2.38 6.82 -14.07
C ILE A 222 2.57 8.04 -14.97
N LYS A 223 2.73 7.80 -16.27
CA LYS A 223 2.64 8.85 -17.27
C LYS A 223 1.16 9.23 -17.40
N TYR A 224 0.75 10.28 -16.74
CA TYR A 224 -0.48 10.97 -17.11
C TYR A 224 -0.29 11.60 -18.48
N ALA A 225 -0.89 11.00 -19.51
CA ALA A 225 -1.12 11.69 -20.77
C ALA A 225 -2.21 12.73 -20.50
N ALA A 226 -1.81 13.96 -20.18
CA ALA A 226 -2.71 15.09 -20.28
C ALA A 226 -3.13 15.21 -21.77
N LYS A 227 -4.36 14.85 -22.09
CA LYS A 227 -4.99 15.28 -23.33
C LYS A 227 -5.17 16.79 -23.24
N THR A 228 -4.25 17.53 -23.83
CA THR A 228 -4.47 18.89 -24.23
C THR A 228 -5.37 18.82 -25.45
N GLU A 229 -6.63 19.12 -25.29
CA GLU A 229 -7.49 19.46 -26.41
C GLU A 229 -7.22 20.91 -26.78
N ALA A 230 -6.79 21.10 -28.04
CA ALA A 230 -6.77 22.38 -28.74
C ALA A 230 -8.19 22.73 -29.22
#